data_2a5c7ba6314771bcc205ac28b7b27ce1
#
_entry.id   2a5c7ba6314771bcc205ac28b7b27ce1
#
_cell.length_a   1.000
_cell.length_b   1.000
_cell.length_c   1.000
_cell.angle_alpha   90.00
_cell.angle_beta   90.00
_cell.angle_gamma   90.00
#
_symmetry.space_group_name_H-M   'P 1'
#
loop_
_entity.id
_entity.type
_entity.pdbx_description
1 polymer ?
#
loop_
_entity_poly.entity_id
_entity_poly.type
_entity_poly.pdbx_seq_one_letter_code
_entity_poly.pdbx_strand_id
1 'polypeptide(L)'
;MHTLAKSEDPAVEKGAPWGLARISHRDSLTFGTFNKYLYSSDGGEGVDVYVIDTGTNVDHVDFEGRASWGKTIPSGDEDKDGNGHGTHCSGTVAGKKYGVAKKAHVKAVKVLRSNGSGSMSDVVKGVEYAAESHIEQVEKAKKGKRKGFKGSAANMSLGGGKSALLDQAVNAAVDAGIHFAVAAGNDNADSCRYSPAAAEKAVTVGASTLADERAYFSNFGKCNDIFAPGLNILSTWIGSETATNVISGTSMASPHIAGLLAYLLSLQPSKNSAYAVAEITPKKLKADLLSIATVGALEDVPSDTANVSNSIFPCFRSVLTQIRSSPGTVVVLPTTPRSSPPVATRSRTRSASTVLRISRLSPRPTLPTRPTRRSRRWMLRSSVRT
;
A
#
# COMPACT_ATOMS: atom_id res chain seq x y z
N MET A 1 -1.47 -27.07 28.89
CA MET A 1 -1.32 -25.63 29.08
C MET A 1 -0.74 -25.04 27.82
N HIS A 2 -1.58 -24.48 26.95
CA HIS A 2 -1.10 -23.81 25.75
C HIS A 2 -0.80 -22.36 26.12
N THR A 3 0.46 -21.99 26.11
CA THR A 3 0.91 -20.60 26.20
C THR A 3 0.31 -19.84 25.03
N LEU A 4 -0.66 -18.98 25.32
CA LEU A 4 -1.10 -17.93 24.41
C LEU A 4 0.15 -17.12 24.05
N ALA A 5 0.47 -17.04 22.76
CA ALA A 5 1.56 -16.20 22.30
C ALA A 5 1.37 -14.80 22.90
N LYS A 6 2.34 -14.34 23.67
CA LYS A 6 2.41 -12.97 24.15
C LYS A 6 2.25 -12.07 22.93
N SER A 7 1.27 -11.18 22.94
CA SER A 7 1.25 -10.05 22.04
C SER A 7 2.44 -9.18 22.43
N GLU A 8 3.56 -9.33 21.71
CA GLU A 8 4.69 -8.42 21.87
C GLU A 8 4.22 -7.01 21.52
N ASP A 9 4.63 -6.03 22.31
CA ASP A 9 4.43 -4.64 21.99
C ASP A 9 5.07 -4.35 20.63
N PRO A 10 4.48 -3.48 19.79
CA PRO A 10 5.04 -3.18 18.48
C PRO A 10 6.46 -2.63 18.63
N ALA A 11 7.35 -3.12 17.77
CA ALA A 11 8.67 -2.54 17.64
C ALA A 11 8.58 -1.11 17.10
N VAL A 12 9.47 -0.24 17.56
CA VAL A 12 9.53 1.15 17.11
C VAL A 12 10.90 1.38 16.45
N GLU A 13 10.90 1.58 15.14
CA GLU A 13 12.08 2.04 14.42
C GLU A 13 12.16 3.57 14.53
N LYS A 14 13.27 4.06 15.11
CA LYS A 14 13.61 5.49 15.14
C LYS A 14 14.46 5.84 13.93
N GLY A 15 14.26 7.02 13.35
CA GLY A 15 14.96 7.44 12.14
C GLY A 15 14.44 6.75 10.86
N ALA A 16 13.23 6.21 10.90
CA ALA A 16 12.56 5.66 9.72
C ALA A 16 12.25 6.75 8.68
N PRO A 17 12.22 6.42 7.38
CA PRO A 17 11.67 7.31 6.36
C PRO A 17 10.26 7.76 6.72
N TRP A 18 9.91 9.01 6.37
CA TRP A 18 8.60 9.59 6.68
C TRP A 18 7.43 8.74 6.16
N GLY A 19 7.61 8.08 5.00
CA GLY A 19 6.59 7.22 4.41
C GLY A 19 6.22 6.05 5.32
N LEU A 20 7.21 5.40 5.93
CA LEU A 20 6.97 4.33 6.91
C LEU A 20 6.31 4.88 8.18
N ALA A 21 6.74 6.06 8.64
CA ALA A 21 6.10 6.71 9.77
C ALA A 21 4.62 6.99 9.46
N ARG A 22 4.32 7.55 8.28
CA ARG A 22 2.94 7.92 7.90
C ARG A 22 2.00 6.73 7.87
N ILE A 23 2.43 5.60 7.33
CA ILE A 23 1.58 4.40 7.27
C ILE A 23 1.36 3.72 8.63
N SER A 24 2.08 4.11 9.66
CA SER A 24 1.94 3.58 11.02
C SER A 24 1.28 4.55 12.01
N HIS A 25 0.85 5.73 11.56
CA HIS A 25 0.15 6.71 12.39
C HIS A 25 -1.16 7.15 11.71
N ARG A 26 -2.27 7.18 12.46
CA ARG A 26 -3.56 7.65 11.93
C ARG A 26 -3.62 9.15 11.77
N ASP A 27 -3.17 9.86 12.79
CA ASP A 27 -3.12 11.31 12.78
C ASP A 27 -1.96 11.79 11.91
N SER A 28 -2.06 13.01 11.40
CA SER A 28 -1.00 13.67 10.65
C SER A 28 0.31 13.65 11.43
N LEU A 29 1.42 13.49 10.72
CA LEU A 29 2.73 13.40 11.34
C LEU A 29 3.10 14.71 12.01
N THR A 30 3.66 14.60 13.21
CA THR A 30 4.20 15.70 13.99
C THR A 30 5.72 15.64 14.06
N PHE A 31 6.36 16.66 14.59
CA PHE A 31 7.81 16.63 14.85
C PHE A 31 8.25 15.46 15.73
N GLY A 32 7.34 14.98 16.59
CA GLY A 32 7.59 13.82 17.46
C GLY A 32 7.39 12.45 16.80
N THR A 33 6.73 12.37 15.63
CA THR A 33 6.32 11.10 15.01
C THR A 33 6.84 10.90 13.59
N PHE A 34 7.26 11.94 12.86
CA PHE A 34 7.58 11.91 11.44
C PHE A 34 8.68 10.93 11.01
N ASN A 35 9.46 10.42 11.94
CA ASN A 35 10.54 9.47 11.70
C ASN A 35 10.46 8.22 12.61
N LYS A 36 9.24 7.87 13.06
CA LYS A 36 9.00 6.67 13.87
C LYS A 36 8.08 5.72 13.13
N TYR A 37 8.56 4.53 12.85
CA TYR A 37 7.76 3.45 12.27
C TYR A 37 7.44 2.41 13.33
N LEU A 38 6.14 2.15 13.52
CA LEU A 38 5.65 1.14 14.45
C LEU A 38 5.27 -0.11 13.64
N TYR A 39 5.81 -1.28 14.00
CA TYR A 39 5.59 -2.50 13.26
C TYR A 39 5.76 -3.75 14.13
N SER A 40 5.24 -4.88 13.67
CA SER A 40 5.55 -6.19 14.25
C SER A 40 6.87 -6.71 13.69
N SER A 41 7.73 -7.24 14.54
CA SER A 41 9.01 -7.82 14.15
C SER A 41 8.89 -8.92 13.09
N ASP A 42 7.72 -9.60 13.02
CA ASP A 42 7.44 -10.70 12.10
C ASP A 42 6.75 -10.25 10.81
N GLY A 43 6.56 -8.94 10.63
CA GLY A 43 5.86 -8.37 9.48
C GLY A 43 6.47 -8.80 8.15
N GLY A 44 5.71 -9.55 7.35
CA GLY A 44 6.13 -10.10 6.06
C GLY A 44 6.66 -11.53 6.10
N GLU A 45 6.82 -12.16 7.28
CA GLU A 45 7.35 -13.52 7.38
C GLU A 45 6.48 -14.54 6.63
N GLY A 46 7.14 -15.36 5.81
CA GLY A 46 6.48 -16.39 5.00
C GLY A 46 5.79 -15.89 3.73
N VAL A 47 5.98 -14.62 3.37
CA VAL A 47 5.36 -14.02 2.18
C VAL A 47 6.41 -13.70 1.12
N ASP A 48 6.13 -14.08 -0.13
CA ASP A 48 6.90 -13.64 -1.30
C ASP A 48 6.26 -12.40 -1.90
N VAL A 49 7.09 -11.44 -2.32
CA VAL A 49 6.63 -10.25 -3.04
C VAL A 49 7.33 -10.16 -4.39
N TYR A 50 6.57 -10.32 -5.47
CA TYR A 50 7.06 -10.15 -6.83
C TYR A 50 7.12 -8.67 -7.16
N VAL A 51 8.33 -8.14 -7.39
CA VAL A 51 8.53 -6.77 -7.86
C VAL A 51 8.74 -6.83 -9.37
N ILE A 52 7.68 -6.51 -10.12
CA ILE A 52 7.62 -6.57 -11.59
C ILE A 52 8.03 -5.19 -12.11
N ASP A 53 9.33 -5.04 -12.46
CA ASP A 53 9.94 -3.72 -12.68
C ASP A 53 11.23 -3.82 -13.52
N THR A 54 12.24 -2.98 -13.25
CA THR A 54 13.57 -2.96 -13.90
C THR A 54 14.56 -3.99 -13.37
N GLY A 55 14.17 -4.78 -12.37
CA GLY A 55 15.02 -5.70 -11.62
C GLY A 55 15.21 -5.25 -10.17
N THR A 56 16.17 -5.86 -9.47
CA THR A 56 16.52 -5.52 -8.08
C THR A 56 18.01 -5.78 -7.87
N ASN A 57 18.71 -4.87 -7.20
CA ASN A 57 20.04 -5.11 -6.65
C ASN A 57 19.92 -6.06 -5.44
N VAL A 58 19.91 -7.37 -5.72
CA VAL A 58 19.62 -8.42 -4.73
C VAL A 58 20.68 -8.52 -3.65
N ASP A 59 21.89 -8.03 -3.91
CA ASP A 59 23.04 -8.04 -3.00
C ASP A 59 23.04 -6.85 -2.05
N HIS A 60 22.08 -5.92 -2.18
CA HIS A 60 21.99 -4.76 -1.30
C HIS A 60 21.78 -5.22 0.16
N VAL A 61 22.59 -4.69 1.09
CA VAL A 61 22.65 -5.10 2.50
C VAL A 61 21.29 -4.98 3.22
N ASP A 62 20.45 -4.04 2.78
CA ASP A 62 19.14 -3.81 3.39
C ASP A 62 18.16 -4.98 3.17
N PHE A 63 18.42 -5.85 2.20
CA PHE A 63 17.63 -7.05 2.01
C PHE A 63 18.07 -8.23 2.89
N GLU A 64 19.25 -8.20 3.49
CA GLU A 64 19.76 -9.29 4.37
C GLU A 64 19.62 -10.68 3.73
N GLY A 65 19.83 -10.80 2.41
CA GLY A 65 19.67 -12.04 1.65
C GLY A 65 18.21 -12.45 1.37
N ARG A 66 17.23 -11.61 1.68
CA ARG A 66 15.79 -11.85 1.41
C ARG A 66 15.34 -11.43 0.01
N ALA A 67 16.21 -10.84 -0.80
CA ALA A 67 15.95 -10.60 -2.21
C ALA A 67 16.59 -11.70 -3.07
N SER A 68 15.89 -12.10 -4.11
CA SER A 68 16.39 -13.07 -5.07
C SER A 68 15.90 -12.75 -6.47
N TRP A 69 16.69 -13.15 -7.47
CA TRP A 69 16.28 -13.01 -8.87
C TRP A 69 15.22 -14.05 -9.20
N GLY A 70 14.13 -13.61 -9.84
CA GLY A 70 13.07 -14.46 -10.36
C GLY A 70 13.27 -14.72 -11.84
N LYS A 71 13.07 -13.69 -12.67
CA LYS A 71 13.20 -13.82 -14.13
C LYS A 71 13.47 -12.50 -14.82
N THR A 72 14.30 -12.52 -15.85
CA THR A 72 14.44 -11.46 -16.86
C THR A 72 13.61 -11.83 -18.08
N ILE A 73 12.65 -10.98 -18.44
CA ILE A 73 11.73 -11.21 -19.56
C ILE A 73 12.24 -10.61 -20.87
N PRO A 74 12.77 -9.35 -20.92
CA PRO A 74 13.26 -8.77 -22.16
C PRO A 74 14.41 -9.60 -22.75
N SER A 75 14.26 -10.04 -24.01
CA SER A 75 15.27 -10.86 -24.69
C SER A 75 16.61 -10.14 -24.77
N GLY A 76 17.69 -10.87 -24.44
CA GLY A 76 19.07 -10.36 -24.50
C GLY A 76 19.42 -9.35 -23.39
N ASP A 77 18.58 -9.21 -22.37
CA ASP A 77 18.90 -8.40 -21.17
C ASP A 77 19.48 -9.29 -20.05
N GLU A 78 20.16 -8.68 -19.09
CA GLU A 78 20.88 -9.35 -18.01
C GLU A 78 20.02 -9.44 -16.74
N ASP A 79 20.34 -10.41 -15.87
CA ASP A 79 19.80 -10.54 -14.52
C ASP A 79 20.39 -9.45 -13.60
N LYS A 80 20.09 -8.19 -13.95
CA LYS A 80 20.62 -7.01 -13.28
C LYS A 80 19.63 -5.86 -13.35
N ASP A 81 19.49 -5.11 -12.25
CA ASP A 81 18.85 -3.79 -12.29
C ASP A 81 19.88 -2.73 -12.72
N GLY A 82 19.81 -2.33 -13.98
CA GLY A 82 20.66 -1.27 -14.53
C GLY A 82 20.03 0.13 -14.46
N ASN A 83 18.82 0.24 -13.87
CA ASN A 83 18.06 1.50 -13.73
C ASN A 83 18.04 2.02 -12.30
N GLY A 84 17.74 1.16 -11.34
CA GLY A 84 17.58 1.47 -9.93
C GLY A 84 16.13 1.60 -9.45
N HIS A 85 15.17 1.79 -10.37
CA HIS A 85 13.77 1.97 -10.02
C HIS A 85 13.18 0.75 -9.31
N GLY A 86 13.38 -0.45 -9.84
CA GLY A 86 12.91 -1.69 -9.23
C GLY A 86 13.60 -1.99 -7.89
N THR A 87 14.90 -1.65 -7.75
CA THR A 87 15.60 -1.73 -6.47
C THR A 87 14.97 -0.82 -5.43
N HIS A 88 14.63 0.42 -5.81
CA HIS A 88 13.95 1.37 -4.92
C HIS A 88 12.60 0.84 -4.45
N CYS A 89 11.78 0.33 -5.36
CA CYS A 89 10.49 -0.29 -5.05
C CYS A 89 10.66 -1.49 -4.11
N SER A 90 11.65 -2.35 -4.38
CA SER A 90 11.96 -3.53 -3.56
C SER A 90 12.36 -3.14 -2.13
N GLY A 91 13.17 -2.09 -1.97
CA GLY A 91 13.55 -1.56 -0.67
C GLY A 91 12.36 -1.06 0.13
N THR A 92 11.43 -0.33 -0.51
CA THR A 92 10.19 0.15 0.12
C THR A 92 9.26 -1.01 0.51
N VAL A 93 9.23 -2.10 -0.26
CA VAL A 93 8.46 -3.30 0.10
C VAL A 93 9.05 -4.00 1.33
N ALA A 94 10.35 -4.34 1.31
CA ALA A 94 10.90 -5.34 2.24
C ALA A 94 12.31 -5.05 2.76
N GLY A 95 12.84 -3.84 2.56
CA GLY A 95 14.11 -3.43 3.16
C GLY A 95 14.06 -3.49 4.68
N LYS A 96 15.19 -3.82 5.31
CA LYS A 96 15.32 -3.79 6.77
C LYS A 96 15.10 -2.39 7.33
N LYS A 97 15.70 -1.38 6.71
CA LYS A 97 15.60 0.03 7.10
C LYS A 97 14.48 0.75 6.36
N TYR A 98 14.32 0.50 5.07
CA TYR A 98 13.43 1.29 4.23
C TYR A 98 12.09 0.60 3.96
N GLY A 99 11.91 -0.64 4.38
CA GLY A 99 10.78 -1.49 3.99
C GLY A 99 9.64 -1.57 5.01
N VAL A 100 8.44 -1.75 4.47
CA VAL A 100 7.19 -1.95 5.22
C VAL A 100 7.16 -3.36 5.82
N ALA A 101 7.37 -4.40 5.00
CA ALA A 101 7.30 -5.81 5.39
C ALA A 101 8.71 -6.39 5.55
N LYS A 102 9.35 -6.08 6.66
CA LYS A 102 10.81 -6.29 6.87
C LYS A 102 11.27 -7.76 6.85
N LYS A 103 10.33 -8.71 6.93
CA LYS A 103 10.61 -10.16 6.84
C LYS A 103 10.12 -10.80 5.54
N ALA A 104 9.54 -10.04 4.61
CA ALA A 104 9.12 -10.57 3.33
C ALA A 104 10.31 -10.89 2.41
N HIS A 105 10.10 -11.83 1.49
CA HIS A 105 11.06 -12.19 0.45
C HIS A 105 10.72 -11.48 -0.85
N VAL A 106 11.67 -10.73 -1.41
CA VAL A 106 11.54 -10.08 -2.72
C VAL A 106 11.93 -11.05 -3.82
N LYS A 107 11.09 -11.12 -4.86
CA LYS A 107 11.34 -11.84 -6.12
C LYS A 107 11.40 -10.81 -7.25
N ALA A 108 12.61 -10.54 -7.76
CA ALA A 108 12.79 -9.60 -8.85
C ALA A 108 12.28 -10.19 -10.18
N VAL A 109 11.32 -9.51 -10.80
CA VAL A 109 10.82 -9.87 -12.15
C VAL A 109 11.09 -8.69 -13.08
N LYS A 110 12.16 -8.81 -13.87
CA LYS A 110 12.58 -7.74 -14.76
C LYS A 110 11.78 -7.80 -16.05
N VAL A 111 10.92 -6.82 -16.26
CA VAL A 111 10.11 -6.61 -17.47
C VAL A 111 10.50 -5.33 -18.21
N LEU A 112 11.18 -4.43 -17.52
CA LEU A 112 11.69 -3.17 -18.06
C LEU A 112 13.22 -3.25 -18.20
N ARG A 113 13.74 -2.67 -19.27
CA ARG A 113 15.18 -2.58 -19.53
C ARG A 113 15.84 -1.53 -18.64
N SER A 114 17.16 -1.47 -18.69
CA SER A 114 17.95 -0.51 -17.89
C SER A 114 17.63 0.97 -18.20
N ASN A 115 17.03 1.28 -19.34
CA ASN A 115 16.53 2.62 -19.65
C ASN A 115 15.14 2.92 -19.05
N GLY A 116 14.57 1.99 -18.27
CA GLY A 116 13.25 2.13 -17.65
C GLY A 116 12.06 1.83 -18.56
N SER A 117 12.30 1.43 -19.81
CA SER A 117 11.23 1.13 -20.78
C SER A 117 11.06 -0.37 -21.00
N GLY A 118 9.87 -0.80 -21.37
CA GLY A 118 9.57 -2.18 -21.73
C GLY A 118 8.39 -2.29 -22.69
N SER A 119 8.25 -3.44 -23.33
CA SER A 119 7.07 -3.72 -24.13
C SER A 119 5.90 -4.18 -23.27
N MET A 120 4.68 -3.86 -23.69
CA MET A 120 3.46 -4.34 -23.04
C MET A 120 3.44 -5.87 -22.96
N SER A 121 3.94 -6.55 -24.00
CA SER A 121 4.02 -8.01 -24.03
C SER A 121 5.00 -8.57 -22.99
N ASP A 122 6.11 -7.89 -22.71
CA ASP A 122 7.05 -8.32 -21.68
C ASP A 122 6.47 -8.11 -20.29
N VAL A 123 5.70 -7.03 -20.09
CA VAL A 123 4.97 -6.79 -18.83
C VAL A 123 3.94 -7.90 -18.57
N VAL A 124 3.14 -8.28 -19.58
CA VAL A 124 2.18 -9.39 -19.48
C VAL A 124 2.89 -10.70 -19.13
N LYS A 125 3.98 -11.05 -19.81
CA LYS A 125 4.77 -12.26 -19.50
C LYS A 125 5.36 -12.23 -18.08
N GLY A 126 5.70 -11.06 -17.54
CA GLY A 126 6.14 -10.91 -16.16
C GLY A 126 5.04 -11.19 -15.16
N VAL A 127 3.81 -10.76 -15.45
CA VAL A 127 2.63 -11.07 -14.64
C VAL A 127 2.33 -12.57 -14.69
N GLU A 128 2.37 -13.20 -15.86
CA GLU A 128 2.20 -14.64 -16.05
C GLU A 128 3.23 -15.43 -15.25
N TYR A 129 4.53 -15.05 -15.34
CA TYR A 129 5.59 -15.67 -14.55
C TYR A 129 5.33 -15.57 -13.04
N ALA A 130 4.89 -14.42 -12.56
CA ALA A 130 4.57 -14.25 -11.14
C ALA A 130 3.43 -15.18 -10.72
N ALA A 131 2.38 -15.34 -11.56
CA ALA A 131 1.26 -16.22 -11.32
C ALA A 131 1.68 -17.70 -11.28
N GLU A 132 2.44 -18.15 -12.27
CA GLU A 132 2.98 -19.52 -12.33
C GLU A 132 3.87 -19.83 -11.13
N SER A 133 4.80 -18.92 -10.80
CA SER A 133 5.67 -19.05 -9.64
C SER A 133 4.91 -19.12 -8.33
N HIS A 134 3.86 -18.28 -8.16
CA HIS A 134 2.99 -18.34 -6.99
C HIS A 134 2.29 -19.72 -6.85
N ILE A 135 1.68 -20.20 -7.92
CA ILE A 135 0.99 -21.51 -7.94
C ILE A 135 1.98 -22.62 -7.55
N GLU A 136 3.20 -22.59 -8.09
CA GLU A 136 4.24 -23.54 -7.72
C GLU A 136 4.57 -23.51 -6.21
N GLN A 137 4.68 -22.30 -5.63
CA GLN A 137 4.95 -22.16 -4.20
C GLN A 137 3.79 -22.65 -3.34
N VAL A 138 2.55 -22.42 -3.75
CA VAL A 138 1.33 -22.96 -3.10
C VAL A 138 1.37 -24.50 -3.12
N GLU A 139 1.67 -25.10 -4.26
CA GLU A 139 1.76 -26.55 -4.38
C GLU A 139 2.91 -27.15 -3.54
N LYS A 140 4.07 -26.48 -3.49
CA LYS A 140 5.17 -26.86 -2.60
C LYS A 140 4.76 -26.79 -1.14
N ALA A 141 4.02 -25.76 -0.75
CA ALA A 141 3.52 -25.62 0.63
C ALA A 141 2.52 -26.71 0.97
N LYS A 142 1.54 -27.02 0.11
CA LYS A 142 0.59 -28.12 0.29
C LYS A 142 1.27 -29.48 0.45
N LYS A 143 2.36 -29.71 -0.28
CA LYS A 143 3.18 -30.94 -0.20
C LYS A 143 4.18 -30.93 0.97
N GLY A 144 4.14 -29.93 1.86
CA GLY A 144 5.06 -29.78 3.00
C GLY A 144 6.51 -29.43 2.62
N LYS A 145 6.79 -29.16 1.33
CA LYS A 145 8.14 -28.83 0.82
C LYS A 145 8.51 -27.37 1.04
N ARG A 146 7.54 -26.50 1.41
CA ARG A 146 7.74 -25.11 1.78
C ARG A 146 6.97 -24.77 3.04
N LYS A 147 7.64 -24.96 4.18
CA LYS A 147 7.06 -24.66 5.50
C LYS A 147 6.94 -23.16 5.71
N GLY A 148 5.91 -22.73 6.42
CA GLY A 148 5.70 -21.33 6.80
C GLY A 148 5.21 -20.41 5.68
N PHE A 149 4.97 -20.89 4.46
CA PHE A 149 4.46 -20.07 3.37
C PHE A 149 3.03 -19.59 3.66
N LYS A 150 2.82 -18.29 3.54
CA LYS A 150 1.55 -17.62 3.86
C LYS A 150 0.85 -17.03 2.64
N GLY A 151 1.55 -16.86 1.53
CA GLY A 151 1.01 -16.33 0.29
C GLY A 151 1.98 -15.43 -0.44
N SER A 152 1.48 -14.76 -1.47
CA SER A 152 2.28 -13.84 -2.28
C SER A 152 1.57 -12.52 -2.52
N ALA A 153 2.35 -11.44 -2.56
CA ALA A 153 1.94 -10.15 -3.07
C ALA A 153 2.75 -9.79 -4.31
N ALA A 154 2.32 -8.77 -5.03
CA ALA A 154 3.07 -8.23 -6.17
C ALA A 154 2.98 -6.70 -6.20
N ASN A 155 4.04 -6.07 -6.69
CA ASN A 155 4.12 -4.65 -6.95
C ASN A 155 4.35 -4.40 -8.43
N MET A 156 3.55 -3.54 -9.04
CA MET A 156 3.76 -3.00 -10.38
C MET A 156 3.83 -1.48 -10.32
N SER A 157 5.04 -0.96 -10.17
CA SER A 157 5.33 0.48 -10.20
C SER A 157 5.60 0.97 -11.63
N LEU A 158 4.75 0.57 -12.55
CA LEU A 158 4.85 0.85 -13.97
C LEU A 158 3.46 1.05 -14.57
N GLY A 159 3.39 1.59 -15.76
CA GLY A 159 2.15 1.74 -16.48
C GLY A 159 2.33 2.40 -17.85
N GLY A 160 1.24 2.40 -18.57
CA GLY A 160 1.13 3.02 -19.89
C GLY A 160 -0.32 3.31 -20.22
N GLY A 161 -0.60 3.67 -21.47
CA GLY A 161 -1.96 3.84 -21.94
C GLY A 161 -2.82 2.59 -21.74
N LYS A 162 -4.13 2.77 -21.77
CA LYS A 162 -5.11 1.71 -21.51
C LYS A 162 -4.86 0.45 -22.37
N SER A 163 -4.72 -0.69 -21.71
CA SER A 163 -4.54 -2.01 -22.31
C SER A 163 -5.44 -3.04 -21.63
N ALA A 164 -6.50 -3.44 -22.29
CA ALA A 164 -7.41 -4.47 -21.79
C ALA A 164 -6.68 -5.81 -21.55
N LEU A 165 -5.67 -6.13 -22.36
CA LEU A 165 -4.87 -7.34 -22.19
C LEU A 165 -4.09 -7.33 -20.88
N LEU A 166 -3.42 -6.21 -20.55
CA LEU A 166 -2.69 -6.10 -19.29
C LEU A 166 -3.62 -6.12 -18.09
N ASP A 167 -4.75 -5.38 -18.15
CA ASP A 167 -5.73 -5.40 -17.06
C ASP A 167 -6.29 -6.80 -16.81
N GLN A 168 -6.59 -7.55 -17.89
CA GLN A 168 -7.06 -8.94 -17.78
C GLN A 168 -5.98 -9.87 -17.21
N ALA A 169 -4.72 -9.73 -17.62
CA ALA A 169 -3.62 -10.53 -17.11
C ALA A 169 -3.42 -10.30 -15.59
N VAL A 170 -3.44 -9.05 -15.15
CA VAL A 170 -3.35 -8.70 -13.72
C VAL A 170 -4.56 -9.25 -12.95
N ASN A 171 -5.78 -9.08 -13.47
CA ASN A 171 -6.99 -9.61 -12.83
C ASN A 171 -6.95 -11.14 -12.73
N ALA A 172 -6.44 -11.84 -13.73
CA ALA A 172 -6.28 -13.30 -13.71
C ALA A 172 -5.23 -13.75 -12.67
N ALA A 173 -4.12 -13.03 -12.55
CA ALA A 173 -3.11 -13.30 -11.52
C ALA A 173 -3.64 -13.05 -10.10
N VAL A 174 -4.51 -12.04 -9.92
CA VAL A 174 -5.24 -11.83 -8.66
C VAL A 174 -6.19 -12.99 -8.37
N ASP A 175 -6.94 -13.48 -9.37
CA ASP A 175 -7.80 -14.66 -9.21
C ASP A 175 -7.02 -15.92 -8.87
N ALA A 176 -5.76 -16.03 -9.32
CA ALA A 176 -4.85 -17.11 -8.95
C ALA A 176 -4.34 -17.02 -7.49
N GLY A 177 -4.61 -15.92 -6.78
CA GLY A 177 -4.31 -15.76 -5.36
C GLY A 177 -3.19 -14.78 -5.01
N ILE A 178 -2.66 -14.01 -5.97
CA ILE A 178 -1.65 -12.99 -5.71
C ILE A 178 -2.32 -11.65 -5.38
N HIS A 179 -1.85 -10.97 -4.35
CA HIS A 179 -2.34 -9.66 -3.92
C HIS A 179 -1.54 -8.55 -4.61
N PHE A 180 -2.14 -7.87 -5.61
CA PHE A 180 -1.45 -6.85 -6.41
C PHE A 180 -1.68 -5.44 -5.89
N ALA A 181 -0.58 -4.67 -5.80
CA ALA A 181 -0.60 -3.22 -5.74
C ALA A 181 -0.01 -2.65 -7.03
N VAL A 182 -0.68 -1.67 -7.63
CA VAL A 182 -0.29 -1.05 -8.89
C VAL A 182 -0.28 0.47 -8.79
N ALA A 183 0.64 1.14 -9.47
CA ALA A 183 0.72 2.59 -9.48
C ALA A 183 -0.42 3.21 -10.30
N ALA A 184 -1.03 4.29 -9.81
CA ALA A 184 -2.12 5.00 -10.49
C ALA A 184 -1.67 5.77 -11.74
N GLY A 185 -0.38 6.16 -11.81
CA GLY A 185 0.19 7.02 -12.85
C GLY A 185 0.49 8.43 -12.34
N ASN A 186 1.26 9.21 -13.14
CA ASN A 186 1.89 10.46 -12.70
C ASN A 186 1.55 11.67 -13.60
N ASP A 187 0.40 11.64 -14.29
CA ASP A 187 0.02 12.66 -15.28
C ASP A 187 -1.05 13.62 -14.75
N ASN A 188 -1.37 13.56 -13.43
CA ASN A 188 -2.47 14.33 -12.83
C ASN A 188 -3.78 14.15 -13.63
N ALA A 189 -4.13 12.93 -13.95
CA ALA A 189 -5.24 12.53 -14.82
C ALA A 189 -6.04 11.37 -14.24
N ASP A 190 -7.16 11.02 -14.91
CA ASP A 190 -8.01 9.89 -14.54
C ASP A 190 -7.26 8.55 -14.70
N SER A 191 -7.01 7.86 -13.58
CA SER A 191 -6.30 6.57 -13.52
C SER A 191 -6.97 5.46 -14.32
N CYS A 192 -8.29 5.55 -14.58
CA CYS A 192 -9.01 4.59 -15.42
C CYS A 192 -8.55 4.55 -16.87
N ARG A 193 -7.79 5.56 -17.32
CA ARG A 193 -7.22 5.66 -18.67
C ARG A 193 -5.86 5.00 -18.81
N TYR A 194 -5.35 4.41 -17.72
CA TYR A 194 -4.02 3.80 -17.66
C TYR A 194 -4.14 2.32 -17.27
N SER A 195 -3.17 1.51 -17.71
CA SER A 195 -3.02 0.12 -17.30
C SER A 195 -1.62 -0.10 -16.73
N PRO A 196 -1.50 -0.87 -15.64
CA PRO A 196 -2.53 -1.69 -14.99
C PRO A 196 -3.41 -0.95 -13.97
N ALA A 197 -3.36 0.39 -13.85
CA ALA A 197 -4.15 1.18 -12.89
C ALA A 197 -5.66 0.91 -12.98
N ALA A 198 -6.17 0.54 -14.15
CA ALA A 198 -7.57 0.21 -14.37
C ALA A 198 -7.91 -1.29 -14.19
N ALA A 199 -7.00 -2.11 -13.68
CA ALA A 199 -7.26 -3.50 -13.33
C ALA A 199 -8.04 -3.56 -11.98
N GLU A 200 -9.34 -3.79 -12.05
CA GLU A 200 -10.27 -3.63 -10.91
C GLU A 200 -9.97 -4.50 -9.68
N LYS A 201 -9.33 -5.67 -9.89
CA LYS A 201 -9.01 -6.61 -8.81
C LYS A 201 -7.73 -6.27 -8.07
N ALA A 202 -6.82 -5.52 -8.69
CA ALA A 202 -5.63 -4.99 -8.03
C ALA A 202 -5.98 -3.80 -7.11
N VAL A 203 -5.08 -3.43 -6.22
CA VAL A 203 -5.17 -2.20 -5.43
C VAL A 203 -4.43 -1.11 -6.19
N THR A 204 -5.16 -0.12 -6.70
CA THR A 204 -4.59 1.01 -7.43
C THR A 204 -4.24 2.14 -6.48
N VAL A 205 -2.98 2.59 -6.51
CA VAL A 205 -2.37 3.42 -5.50
C VAL A 205 -1.97 4.78 -6.06
N GLY A 206 -2.57 5.85 -5.54
CA GLY A 206 -2.15 7.22 -5.74
C GLY A 206 -1.04 7.64 -4.77
N ALA A 207 -0.38 8.76 -5.07
CA ALA A 207 0.70 9.30 -4.25
C ALA A 207 0.22 10.43 -3.34
N SER A 208 0.63 10.38 -2.06
CA SER A 208 0.45 11.46 -1.09
C SER A 208 1.78 12.10 -0.68
N THR A 209 1.69 13.26 -0.02
CA THR A 209 2.81 14.03 0.52
C THR A 209 2.90 13.92 2.04
N LEU A 210 4.00 14.43 2.61
CA LEU A 210 4.19 14.53 4.07
C LEU A 210 3.16 15.44 4.75
N ALA A 211 2.59 16.41 3.99
CA ALA A 211 1.58 17.34 4.47
C ALA A 211 0.14 16.78 4.39
N ASP A 212 -0.01 15.49 4.09
CA ASP A 212 -1.31 14.85 3.86
C ASP A 212 -2.11 15.44 2.68
N GLU A 213 -1.41 15.83 1.62
CA GLU A 213 -2.00 16.26 0.36
C GLU A 213 -1.86 15.17 -0.70
N ARG A 214 -2.75 15.13 -1.70
CA ARG A 214 -2.49 14.39 -2.93
C ARG A 214 -1.27 14.99 -3.62
N ALA A 215 -0.28 14.20 -3.98
CA ALA A 215 0.87 14.69 -4.73
C ALA A 215 0.40 15.27 -6.08
N TYR A 216 0.93 16.46 -6.46
CA TYR A 216 0.49 17.25 -7.61
C TYR A 216 0.48 16.48 -8.94
N PHE A 217 1.35 15.48 -9.07
CA PHE A 217 1.44 14.63 -10.26
C PHE A 217 0.52 13.41 -10.20
N SER A 218 0.04 13.02 -9.01
CA SER A 218 -0.68 11.75 -8.84
C SER A 218 -1.96 11.72 -9.67
N ASN A 219 -2.13 10.64 -10.42
CA ASN A 219 -3.42 10.32 -11.00
C ASN A 219 -4.48 10.09 -9.91
N PHE A 220 -5.74 10.24 -10.29
CA PHE A 220 -6.92 10.22 -9.41
C PHE A 220 -8.11 9.55 -10.12
N GLY A 221 -9.32 9.67 -9.61
CA GLY A 221 -10.54 9.16 -10.20
C GLY A 221 -10.99 7.83 -9.58
N LYS A 222 -12.09 7.31 -10.09
CA LYS A 222 -12.80 6.15 -9.51
C LYS A 222 -12.02 4.83 -9.53
N CYS A 223 -10.97 4.73 -10.36
CA CYS A 223 -10.09 3.56 -10.38
C CYS A 223 -8.99 3.63 -9.32
N ASN A 224 -8.85 4.75 -8.61
CA ASN A 224 -7.88 4.90 -7.53
C ASN A 224 -8.50 4.42 -6.22
N ASP A 225 -7.95 3.36 -5.64
CA ASP A 225 -8.50 2.74 -4.42
C ASP A 225 -8.01 3.41 -3.14
N ILE A 226 -6.73 3.82 -3.12
CA ILE A 226 -6.03 4.30 -1.93
C ILE A 226 -4.86 5.19 -2.29
N PHE A 227 -4.46 6.07 -1.37
CA PHE A 227 -3.22 6.84 -1.46
C PHE A 227 -2.18 6.34 -0.46
N ALA A 228 -0.92 6.43 -0.84
CA ALA A 228 0.21 6.11 0.02
C ALA A 228 1.36 7.11 -0.21
N PRO A 229 2.35 7.20 0.70
CA PRO A 229 3.50 8.09 0.56
C PRO A 229 4.21 7.93 -0.78
N GLY A 230 4.30 9.01 -1.56
CA GLY A 230 4.88 8.96 -2.90
C GLY A 230 5.77 10.14 -3.28
N LEU A 231 5.85 11.20 -2.46
CA LEU A 231 6.72 12.35 -2.71
C LEU A 231 7.99 12.29 -1.86
N ASN A 232 9.18 12.37 -2.48
CA ASN A 232 10.47 12.36 -1.79
C ASN A 232 10.66 11.12 -0.89
N ILE A 233 10.54 9.94 -1.47
CA ILE A 233 10.68 8.67 -0.77
C ILE A 233 12.12 8.19 -0.85
N LEU A 234 12.73 7.96 0.31
CA LEU A 234 14.06 7.40 0.47
C LEU A 234 13.98 5.87 0.49
N SER A 235 14.78 5.19 -0.35
CA SER A 235 14.89 3.73 -0.37
C SER A 235 16.25 3.29 -0.93
N THR A 236 16.44 1.97 -1.07
CA THR A 236 17.63 1.34 -1.63
C THR A 236 17.84 1.72 -3.11
N TRP A 237 19.09 1.66 -3.58
CA TRP A 237 19.45 2.02 -4.96
C TRP A 237 20.53 1.09 -5.52
N ILE A 238 20.87 1.30 -6.78
CA ILE A 238 21.98 0.64 -7.49
C ILE A 238 23.29 1.44 -7.36
N GLY A 239 24.41 0.84 -7.75
CA GLY A 239 25.74 1.46 -7.72
C GLY A 239 26.63 0.95 -6.60
N SER A 240 26.05 0.50 -5.50
CA SER A 240 26.74 -0.25 -4.43
C SER A 240 25.72 -1.06 -3.61
N GLU A 241 26.20 -1.91 -2.73
CA GLU A 241 25.39 -2.69 -1.80
C GLU A 241 24.72 -1.85 -0.69
N THR A 242 25.09 -0.58 -0.58
CA THR A 242 24.57 0.35 0.46
C THR A 242 23.96 1.61 -0.14
N ALA A 243 23.86 1.71 -1.46
CA ALA A 243 23.40 2.91 -2.15
C ALA A 243 21.92 3.19 -1.86
N THR A 244 21.57 4.45 -1.70
CA THR A 244 20.22 4.92 -1.50
C THR A 244 19.89 6.07 -2.43
N ASN A 245 18.61 6.29 -2.69
CA ASN A 245 18.14 7.44 -3.47
C ASN A 245 16.79 7.93 -2.96
N VAL A 246 16.49 9.20 -3.22
CA VAL A 246 15.21 9.84 -2.93
C VAL A 246 14.55 10.18 -4.25
N ILE A 247 13.43 9.53 -4.55
CA ILE A 247 12.64 9.78 -5.77
C ILE A 247 11.16 9.89 -5.44
N SER A 248 10.36 10.37 -6.42
CA SER A 248 8.93 10.63 -6.25
C SER A 248 8.12 10.00 -7.38
N GLY A 249 6.90 9.57 -7.06
CA GLY A 249 5.96 8.98 -8.01
C GLY A 249 4.91 8.12 -7.33
N THR A 250 3.83 7.81 -8.02
CA THR A 250 2.92 6.72 -7.63
C THR A 250 3.65 5.37 -7.61
N SER A 251 4.77 5.28 -8.34
CA SER A 251 5.73 4.18 -8.27
C SER A 251 6.36 3.97 -6.89
N MET A 252 6.42 5.00 -6.04
CA MET A 252 6.91 4.91 -4.66
C MET A 252 5.78 4.69 -3.67
N ALA A 253 4.56 5.08 -4.04
CA ALA A 253 3.35 4.83 -3.25
C ALA A 253 2.92 3.35 -3.32
N SER A 254 2.89 2.78 -4.51
CA SER A 254 2.48 1.38 -4.75
C SER A 254 3.25 0.36 -3.88
N PRO A 255 4.59 0.40 -3.76
CA PRO A 255 5.33 -0.56 -2.94
C PRO A 255 5.04 -0.44 -1.43
N HIS A 256 4.61 0.72 -0.91
CA HIS A 256 4.10 0.81 0.46
C HIS A 256 2.87 -0.09 0.64
N ILE A 257 1.95 -0.08 -0.33
CA ILE A 257 0.75 -0.94 -0.30
C ILE A 257 1.11 -2.41 -0.53
N ALA A 258 2.00 -2.73 -1.47
CA ALA A 258 2.46 -4.10 -1.67
C ALA A 258 3.11 -4.67 -0.40
N GLY A 259 3.91 -3.85 0.29
CA GLY A 259 4.49 -4.18 1.59
C GLY A 259 3.42 -4.41 2.66
N LEU A 260 2.36 -3.59 2.69
CA LEU A 260 1.25 -3.77 3.63
C LEU A 260 0.42 -5.01 3.33
N LEU A 261 0.16 -5.32 2.06
CA LEU A 261 -0.49 -6.56 1.67
C LEU A 261 0.34 -7.77 2.16
N ALA A 262 1.67 -7.73 1.97
CA ALA A 262 2.56 -8.77 2.48
C ALA A 262 2.56 -8.83 4.02
N TYR A 263 2.57 -7.67 4.67
CA TYR A 263 2.49 -7.56 6.12
C TYR A 263 1.19 -8.18 6.67
N LEU A 264 0.03 -7.83 6.12
CA LEU A 264 -1.27 -8.37 6.53
C LEU A 264 -1.39 -9.87 6.25
N LEU A 265 -0.83 -10.36 5.13
CA LEU A 265 -0.74 -11.80 4.85
C LEU A 265 0.09 -12.53 5.91
N SER A 266 1.19 -11.93 6.37
CA SER A 266 2.07 -12.56 7.36
C SER A 266 1.42 -12.76 8.72
N LEU A 267 0.35 -12.02 9.02
CA LEU A 267 -0.44 -12.18 10.25
C LEU A 267 -1.36 -13.41 10.21
N GLN A 268 -1.54 -14.03 9.04
CA GLN A 268 -2.34 -15.24 8.88
C GLN A 268 -1.52 -16.48 9.28
N PRO A 269 -2.20 -17.56 9.70
CA PRO A 269 -1.55 -18.88 9.83
C PRO A 269 -0.94 -19.32 8.50
N SER A 270 0.18 -20.03 8.53
CA SER A 270 0.76 -20.61 7.31
C SER A 270 -0.18 -21.61 6.65
N LYS A 271 -0.12 -21.72 5.30
CA LYS A 271 -1.00 -22.60 4.50
C LYS A 271 -0.91 -24.09 4.87
N ASN A 272 0.17 -24.51 5.49
CA ASN A 272 0.37 -25.87 5.99
C ASN A 272 0.14 -26.02 7.50
N SER A 273 -0.43 -25.00 8.16
CA SER A 273 -0.79 -25.05 9.58
C SER A 273 -2.09 -25.83 9.79
N ALA A 274 -2.16 -26.64 10.84
CA ALA A 274 -3.41 -27.25 11.29
C ALA A 274 -4.48 -26.20 11.71
N TYR A 275 -4.08 -24.96 11.89
CA TYR A 275 -4.95 -23.83 12.24
C TYR A 275 -5.29 -22.93 11.04
N ALA A 276 -4.91 -23.32 9.82
CA ALA A 276 -5.31 -22.61 8.60
C ALA A 276 -6.81 -22.85 8.37
N VAL A 277 -7.64 -21.87 8.74
CA VAL A 277 -9.11 -22.02 8.69
C VAL A 277 -9.65 -21.77 7.29
N ALA A 278 -9.18 -20.75 6.61
CA ALA A 278 -9.51 -20.44 5.21
C ALA A 278 -8.39 -19.58 4.62
N GLU A 279 -8.14 -19.74 3.34
CA GLU A 279 -7.22 -18.86 2.63
C GLU A 279 -7.85 -17.47 2.49
N ILE A 280 -7.11 -16.42 2.91
CA ILE A 280 -7.55 -15.06 2.68
C ILE A 280 -7.43 -14.74 1.20
N THR A 281 -8.55 -14.48 0.54
CA THR A 281 -8.58 -14.15 -0.88
C THR A 281 -8.08 -12.72 -1.12
N PRO A 282 -7.52 -12.40 -2.31
CA PRO A 282 -7.14 -11.04 -2.64
C PRO A 282 -8.29 -10.03 -2.50
N LYS A 283 -9.49 -10.41 -2.91
CA LYS A 283 -10.71 -9.58 -2.74
C LYS A 283 -10.97 -9.25 -1.27
N LYS A 284 -10.85 -10.24 -0.40
CA LYS A 284 -11.06 -10.05 1.05
C LYS A 284 -9.98 -9.15 1.64
N LEU A 285 -8.70 -9.42 1.31
CA LEU A 285 -7.60 -8.62 1.86
C LEU A 285 -7.62 -7.17 1.35
N LYS A 286 -7.98 -6.93 0.06
CA LYS A 286 -8.22 -5.58 -0.47
C LYS A 286 -9.31 -4.88 0.35
N ALA A 287 -10.45 -5.53 0.60
CA ALA A 287 -11.53 -4.96 1.40
C ALA A 287 -11.09 -4.68 2.85
N ASP A 288 -10.34 -5.58 3.47
CA ASP A 288 -9.82 -5.41 4.82
C ASP A 288 -8.84 -4.24 4.90
N LEU A 289 -7.90 -4.14 3.95
CA LEU A 289 -6.96 -3.02 3.84
C LEU A 289 -7.71 -1.67 3.77
N LEU A 290 -8.71 -1.58 2.90
CA LEU A 290 -9.49 -0.34 2.74
C LEU A 290 -10.32 -0.02 3.98
N SER A 291 -10.84 -1.03 4.68
CA SER A 291 -11.65 -0.84 5.89
C SER A 291 -10.86 -0.32 7.09
N ILE A 292 -9.56 -0.62 7.16
CA ILE A 292 -8.68 -0.16 8.25
C ILE A 292 -7.95 1.14 7.92
N ALA A 293 -7.96 1.58 6.68
CA ALA A 293 -7.35 2.81 6.23
C ALA A 293 -8.04 4.06 6.81
N THR A 294 -7.36 5.20 6.79
CA THR A 294 -7.92 6.47 7.24
C THR A 294 -8.67 7.14 6.11
N VAL A 295 -9.92 7.51 6.35
CA VAL A 295 -10.79 8.17 5.37
C VAL A 295 -10.80 9.68 5.61
N GLY A 296 -10.71 10.47 4.53
CA GLY A 296 -10.86 11.93 4.59
C GLY A 296 -9.64 12.67 5.15
N ALA A 297 -8.47 12.01 5.24
CA ALA A 297 -7.28 12.62 5.82
C ALA A 297 -6.45 13.45 4.83
N LEU A 298 -6.70 13.32 3.53
CA LEU A 298 -5.91 14.02 2.51
C LEU A 298 -6.63 15.26 1.99
N GLU A 299 -5.85 16.30 1.73
CA GLU A 299 -6.29 17.48 0.99
C GLU A 299 -6.06 17.29 -0.54
N ASP A 300 -6.66 18.15 -1.36
CA ASP A 300 -6.55 18.18 -2.82
C ASP A 300 -6.96 16.88 -3.55
N VAL A 301 -7.82 16.07 -2.94
CA VAL A 301 -8.38 14.88 -3.58
C VAL A 301 -9.68 15.25 -4.32
N PRO A 302 -9.78 15.03 -5.64
CA PRO A 302 -11.00 15.28 -6.40
C PRO A 302 -12.20 14.52 -5.84
N SER A 303 -13.40 15.07 -5.94
CA SER A 303 -14.62 14.54 -5.33
C SER A 303 -15.08 13.17 -5.87
N ASP A 304 -14.61 12.79 -7.07
CA ASP A 304 -14.86 11.49 -7.70
C ASP A 304 -13.82 10.41 -7.33
N THR A 305 -12.91 10.75 -6.44
CA THR A 305 -11.80 9.90 -6.00
C THR A 305 -11.98 9.50 -4.54
N ALA A 306 -11.78 8.25 -4.21
CA ALA A 306 -11.79 7.80 -2.82
C ALA A 306 -10.67 8.47 -2.03
N ASN A 307 -11.04 9.35 -1.08
CA ASN A 307 -10.08 9.96 -0.14
C ASN A 307 -9.79 8.97 0.98
N VAL A 308 -8.98 7.98 0.66
CA VAL A 308 -8.56 6.92 1.56
C VAL A 308 -7.05 6.92 1.61
N SER A 309 -6.48 7.20 2.76
CA SER A 309 -5.03 7.19 2.97
C SER A 309 -4.62 6.05 3.88
N ASN A 310 -3.43 5.56 3.61
CA ASN A 310 -2.90 4.40 4.27
C ASN A 310 -2.27 4.77 5.61
N SER A 311 -3.04 4.64 6.70
CA SER A 311 -2.49 4.63 8.05
C SER A 311 -3.23 3.60 8.90
N ILE A 312 -2.55 2.50 9.18
CA ILE A 312 -3.15 1.30 9.78
C ILE A 312 -2.85 1.13 11.27
N PHE A 313 -2.28 2.13 11.95
CA PHE A 313 -2.06 2.06 13.40
C PHE A 313 -2.94 3.07 14.17
N PRO A 314 -3.56 2.74 15.29
CA PRO A 314 -3.17 1.80 16.33
C PRO A 314 -4.11 0.58 16.48
N CYS A 315 -4.45 -0.10 15.40
CA CYS A 315 -5.46 -1.18 15.44
C CYS A 315 -4.89 -2.59 15.46
N PHE A 316 -3.62 -2.78 15.92
CA PHE A 316 -3.04 -4.12 16.03
C PHE A 316 -3.93 -5.08 16.85
N ARG A 317 -4.57 -4.60 17.92
CA ARG A 317 -5.54 -5.42 18.68
C ARG A 317 -6.86 -5.62 17.95
N SER A 318 -7.41 -4.61 17.28
CA SER A 318 -8.71 -4.71 16.62
C SER A 318 -8.61 -5.38 15.24
N VAL A 319 -7.53 -5.19 14.48
CA VAL A 319 -7.31 -5.90 13.20
C VAL A 319 -7.14 -7.39 13.44
N LEU A 320 -6.35 -7.80 14.43
CA LEU A 320 -6.24 -9.22 14.81
C LEU A 320 -7.58 -9.78 15.30
N THR A 321 -8.41 -8.98 15.95
CA THR A 321 -9.75 -9.38 16.39
C THR A 321 -10.72 -9.45 15.22
N GLN A 322 -10.70 -8.49 14.29
CA GLN A 322 -11.55 -8.49 13.10
C GLN A 322 -11.15 -9.57 12.08
N ILE A 323 -9.85 -9.78 11.85
CA ILE A 323 -9.36 -10.85 10.97
C ILE A 323 -9.66 -12.23 11.59
N ARG A 324 -9.65 -12.35 12.93
CA ARG A 324 -9.99 -13.58 13.67
C ARG A 324 -11.49 -13.79 13.84
N SER A 325 -12.33 -12.76 13.74
CA SER A 325 -13.78 -12.82 13.92
C SER A 325 -14.58 -13.00 12.62
N SER A 326 -13.94 -13.32 11.50
CA SER A 326 -14.67 -13.78 10.31
C SER A 326 -15.51 -15.01 10.64
N PRO A 327 -16.77 -15.12 10.16
CA PRO A 327 -17.73 -16.10 10.65
C PRO A 327 -17.26 -17.53 10.43
N GLY A 328 -16.92 -18.20 11.51
CA GLY A 328 -16.39 -19.57 11.58
C GLY A 328 -15.69 -19.89 12.89
N THR A 329 -15.32 -18.90 13.70
CA THR A 329 -14.63 -19.15 14.97
C THR A 329 -15.38 -18.44 16.10
N VAL A 330 -16.23 -19.21 16.81
CA VAL A 330 -16.84 -18.78 18.07
C VAL A 330 -15.76 -18.87 19.14
N VAL A 331 -15.17 -17.72 19.52
CA VAL A 331 -14.38 -17.62 20.75
C VAL A 331 -15.32 -17.13 21.84
N VAL A 332 -15.78 -18.06 22.69
CA VAL A 332 -16.49 -17.74 23.92
C VAL A 332 -15.47 -17.13 24.90
N LEU A 333 -15.54 -15.84 25.13
CA LEU A 333 -14.81 -15.19 26.20
C LEU A 333 -15.59 -15.40 27.50
N PRO A 334 -14.97 -15.76 28.64
CA PRO A 334 -15.65 -15.82 29.91
C PRO A 334 -16.04 -14.39 30.36
N THR A 335 -17.33 -14.18 30.53
CA THR A 335 -17.88 -12.96 31.11
C THR A 335 -17.59 -12.97 32.60
N THR A 336 -16.73 -12.08 33.08
CA THR A 336 -16.68 -11.72 34.50
C THR A 336 -17.88 -10.83 34.83
N PRO A 337 -18.63 -11.12 35.91
CA PRO A 337 -19.76 -10.28 36.28
C PRO A 337 -19.27 -8.95 36.83
N ARG A 338 -19.69 -7.84 36.21
CA ARG A 338 -19.56 -6.51 36.78
C ARG A 338 -20.58 -6.36 37.89
N SER A 339 -20.11 -6.11 39.11
CA SER A 339 -20.89 -5.62 40.23
C SER A 339 -21.47 -4.24 39.93
N SER A 340 -22.77 -4.15 40.01
CA SER A 340 -23.54 -2.90 39.89
C SER A 340 -23.37 -2.02 41.13
N PRO A 341 -23.22 -0.72 41.03
CA PRO A 341 -23.45 0.19 42.15
C PRO A 341 -24.94 0.56 42.27
N PRO A 342 -25.42 0.97 43.46
CA PRO A 342 -26.83 0.99 43.80
C PRO A 342 -27.59 2.20 43.24
N VAL A 343 -28.86 1.93 42.95
CA VAL A 343 -29.89 2.87 42.50
C VAL A 343 -30.20 3.89 43.60
N ALA A 344 -30.09 5.19 43.30
CA ALA A 344 -30.67 6.26 44.06
C ALA A 344 -31.92 6.77 43.34
N THR A 345 -33.07 6.47 43.90
CA THR A 345 -34.38 7.04 43.58
C THR A 345 -34.46 8.48 44.05
N ARG A 346 -34.83 9.41 43.19
CA ARG A 346 -35.67 10.58 43.58
C ARG A 346 -36.45 11.15 42.39
N SER A 347 -37.66 11.46 42.77
CA SER A 347 -38.86 11.79 42.03
C SER A 347 -38.98 13.25 41.59
N ARG A 348 -39.79 13.45 40.51
CA ARG A 348 -40.72 14.58 40.20
C ARG A 348 -40.07 15.97 40.04
N THR A 349 -40.38 16.75 39.03
CA THR A 349 -41.68 17.32 38.66
C THR A 349 -41.64 18.03 37.30
N ARG A 350 -42.81 18.16 36.73
CA ARG A 350 -43.32 18.86 35.53
C ARG A 350 -42.90 20.33 35.36
N SER A 351 -42.84 20.78 34.13
CA SER A 351 -43.64 21.84 33.45
C SER A 351 -42.92 22.28 32.21
N ALA A 352 -43.47 22.15 31.03
CA ALA A 352 -44.46 22.94 30.32
C ALA A 352 -43.91 24.19 29.63
N SER A 353 -43.99 24.12 28.30
CA SER A 353 -44.48 25.12 27.32
C SER A 353 -43.64 26.36 26.98
N THR A 354 -43.44 26.62 25.75
CA THR A 354 -44.05 27.58 24.84
C THR A 354 -42.98 28.18 23.93
N VAL A 355 -42.95 27.86 22.64
CA VAL A 355 -43.51 28.48 21.44
C VAL A 355 -42.98 29.87 21.04
N LEU A 356 -42.67 29.96 19.74
CA LEU A 356 -42.71 31.12 18.83
C LEU A 356 -41.47 32.05 18.82
N ARG A 357 -40.97 32.52 17.70
CA ARG A 357 -41.32 32.85 16.31
C ARG A 357 -40.16 33.59 15.63
N ILE A 358 -39.86 33.26 14.42
CA ILE A 358 -39.75 34.05 13.15
C ILE A 358 -39.15 35.47 13.23
N SER A 359 -38.13 35.74 12.40
CA SER A 359 -38.12 36.71 11.31
C SER A 359 -36.68 37.00 10.82
N ARG A 360 -36.39 36.66 9.59
CA ARG A 360 -36.29 37.52 8.38
C ARG A 360 -35.10 38.47 8.29
N LEU A 361 -34.43 38.28 7.16
CA LEU A 361 -34.01 39.18 6.07
C LEU A 361 -32.53 39.53 5.98
N SER A 362 -32.06 39.19 4.78
CA SER A 362 -30.86 39.62 4.05
C SER A 362 -30.66 41.16 3.99
N PRO A 363 -29.54 41.67 3.50
CA PRO A 363 -29.14 41.48 2.11
C PRO A 363 -27.61 41.40 1.84
N ARG A 364 -27.29 40.99 0.62
CA ARG A 364 -25.98 41.04 -0.05
C ARG A 364 -25.47 42.47 -0.22
N PRO A 365 -24.15 42.65 -0.42
CA PRO A 365 -23.68 43.51 -1.49
C PRO A 365 -22.68 42.84 -2.44
N THR A 366 -22.98 43.00 -3.66
CA THR A 366 -22.30 43.31 -4.94
C THR A 366 -20.78 43.35 -5.00
N LEU A 367 -20.30 42.64 -6.02
CA LEU A 367 -18.96 42.67 -6.64
C LEU A 367 -18.58 44.08 -7.15
N PRO A 368 -17.30 44.32 -7.33
CA PRO A 368 -16.85 45.02 -8.52
C PRO A 368 -15.86 44.24 -9.39
N THR A 369 -15.98 44.59 -10.63
CA THR A 369 -15.44 44.20 -11.90
C THR A 369 -13.91 44.25 -12.02
N ARG A 370 -13.41 43.39 -12.91
CA ARG A 370 -12.08 43.31 -13.53
C ARG A 370 -11.50 44.63 -14.00
N PRO A 371 -10.18 44.67 -14.20
CA PRO A 371 -9.68 44.87 -15.56
C PRO A 371 -8.64 43.84 -16.04
N THR A 372 -8.76 43.62 -17.34
CA THR A 372 -7.87 42.92 -18.26
C THR A 372 -6.51 43.57 -18.39
N ARG A 373 -5.41 42.81 -18.47
CA ARG A 373 -4.25 43.10 -19.33
C ARG A 373 -3.32 41.94 -19.58
N ARG A 374 -3.27 41.56 -20.87
CA ARG A 374 -2.15 41.22 -21.76
C ARG A 374 -1.01 40.33 -21.27
N SER A 375 -0.98 39.19 -21.97
CA SER A 375 0.15 38.48 -22.58
C SER A 375 1.58 38.95 -22.28
N ARG A 376 2.42 38.08 -21.72
CA ARG A 376 3.81 37.92 -22.19
C ARG A 376 4.20 36.42 -22.17
N ARG A 377 4.50 35.96 -23.37
CA ARG A 377 5.16 34.72 -23.71
C ARG A 377 6.60 34.80 -23.19
N TRP A 378 7.02 33.80 -22.39
CA TRP A 378 8.44 33.49 -22.22
C TRP A 378 8.66 32.04 -22.54
N MET A 379 9.33 31.78 -23.66
CA MET A 379 10.04 30.56 -23.95
C MET A 379 11.30 30.53 -23.11
N LEU A 380 11.55 29.46 -22.38
CA LEU A 380 12.89 29.09 -21.95
C LEU A 380 13.15 27.67 -22.39
N ARG A 381 13.98 27.58 -23.45
CA ARG A 381 14.75 26.37 -23.79
C ARG A 381 15.80 26.19 -22.71
N SER A 382 15.94 25.00 -22.17
CA SER A 382 17.19 24.56 -21.59
C SER A 382 17.52 23.18 -22.10
N SER A 383 18.49 23.16 -23.01
CA SER A 383 19.33 22.02 -23.33
C SER A 383 20.19 21.67 -22.12
N VAL A 384 20.21 20.43 -21.72
CA VAL A 384 21.30 19.88 -20.91
C VAL A 384 21.98 18.82 -21.74
N ARG A 385 23.23 19.09 -22.06
CA ARG A 385 24.25 18.15 -22.53
C ARG A 385 25.01 17.60 -21.32
N THR A 386 25.45 16.37 -21.49
CA THR A 386 26.36 15.48 -20.75
C THR A 386 25.78 14.79 -19.55
#